data_11f336bb5e48d5bac8287578aeccad06
#
_entry.id   11f336bb5e48d5bac8287578aeccad06
#
_cell.length_a   1.000
_cell.length_b   1.000
_cell.length_c   1.000
_cell.angle_alpha   90.00
_cell.angle_beta   90.00
_cell.angle_gamma   90.00
#
_symmetry.space_group_name_H-M   'P 1'
#
loop_
_entity.id
_entity.type
_entity.pdbx_description
1 polymer ?
#
loop_
_entity_poly.entity_id
_entity_poly.type
_entity_poly.pdbx_seq_one_letter_code
_entity_poly.pdbx_strand_id
1 'polypeptide(L)'
;MEDAWNRPYSPGTGRWLVIAWEAIALGLFGWTTVEQFGLAGHGVRILAVVIAAVWVVGGWRILEMGVYVGPDGLRIRGLLRSRTMRWPEIAHVRLHRHSHKIGGWELQAGMTVLIERHDGTTVNTELWAQGIDFHSRPQVFRDVYRELRERHQAAMASTLRT
;
A
#
# COMPACT_ATOMS: atom_id res chain seq x y z
N MET A 1 1.94 -26.25 0.43
CA MET A 1 2.60 -25.45 -0.63
C MET A 1 2.25 -24.00 -0.33
N GLU A 2 3.17 -23.29 0.35
CA GLU A 2 2.99 -21.86 0.57
C GLU A 2 3.07 -21.16 -0.79
N ASP A 3 1.98 -20.52 -1.17
CA ASP A 3 1.96 -19.61 -2.32
C ASP A 3 3.04 -18.58 -2.13
N ALA A 4 4.12 -18.69 -2.86
CA ALA A 4 5.28 -17.80 -2.75
C ALA A 4 4.96 -16.41 -3.32
N TRP A 5 4.07 -15.68 -2.63
CA TRP A 5 3.81 -14.28 -2.93
C TRP A 5 5.01 -13.45 -2.49
N ASN A 6 5.72 -12.92 -3.46
CA ASN A 6 6.87 -12.08 -3.23
C ASN A 6 6.51 -10.61 -3.42
N ARG A 7 6.95 -9.76 -2.50
CA ARG A 7 6.86 -8.32 -2.66
C ARG A 7 8.14 -7.84 -3.38
N PRO A 8 8.02 -7.26 -4.59
CA PRO A 8 9.19 -6.90 -5.41
C PRO A 8 9.99 -5.70 -4.87
N TYR A 9 9.57 -5.13 -3.74
CA TYR A 9 10.27 -4.02 -3.08
C TYR A 9 10.11 -4.06 -1.57
N SER A 10 11.08 -3.53 -0.85
CA SER A 10 10.98 -3.31 0.61
C SER A 10 10.17 -2.05 0.94
N PRO A 11 9.44 -2.03 2.07
CA PRO A 11 8.79 -0.81 2.55
C PRO A 11 9.75 0.37 2.59
N GLY A 12 9.27 1.55 2.19
CA GLY A 12 10.04 2.77 2.25
C GLY A 12 10.25 3.26 3.70
N THR A 13 11.31 4.01 3.91
CA THR A 13 11.57 4.67 5.20
C THR A 13 10.42 5.60 5.61
N GLY A 14 9.69 6.16 4.63
CA GLY A 14 8.54 7.01 4.89
C GLY A 14 7.44 6.31 5.70
N ARG A 15 7.22 5.01 5.52
CA ARG A 15 6.24 4.27 6.34
C ARG A 15 6.64 4.21 7.80
N TRP A 16 7.92 3.98 8.06
CA TRP A 16 8.45 3.95 9.41
C TRP A 16 8.36 5.32 10.09
N LEU A 17 8.59 6.40 9.32
CA LEU A 17 8.42 7.77 9.82
C LEU A 17 6.97 8.07 10.19
N VAL A 18 5.99 7.65 9.37
CA VAL A 18 4.58 7.80 9.70
C VAL A 18 4.22 7.04 10.98
N ILE A 19 4.62 5.77 11.08
CA ILE A 19 4.34 4.95 12.27
C ILE A 19 5.01 5.54 13.52
N ALA A 20 6.26 6.00 13.41
CA ALA A 20 6.96 6.62 14.53
C ALA A 20 6.30 7.93 14.96
N TRP A 21 5.89 8.78 14.00
CA TRP A 21 5.17 10.02 14.28
C TRP A 21 3.84 9.75 14.99
N GLU A 22 3.06 8.79 14.50
CA GLU A 22 1.80 8.40 15.15
C GLU A 22 2.02 7.85 16.56
N ALA A 23 3.09 7.07 16.78
CA ALA A 23 3.47 6.57 18.09
C ALA A 23 3.78 7.72 19.07
N ILE A 24 4.55 8.71 18.62
CA ILE A 24 4.88 9.90 19.41
C ILE A 24 3.61 10.69 19.72
N ALA A 25 2.75 10.91 18.72
CA ALA A 25 1.50 11.66 18.90
C ALA A 25 0.57 10.97 19.91
N LEU A 26 0.42 9.64 19.82
CA LEU A 26 -0.35 8.86 20.78
C LEU A 26 0.26 8.85 22.17
N GLY A 27 1.58 8.79 22.27
CA GLY A 27 2.29 8.88 23.54
C GLY A 27 2.06 10.22 24.24
N LEU A 28 2.18 11.33 23.50
CA LEU A 28 1.91 12.67 24.01
C LEU A 28 0.43 12.85 24.40
N PHE A 29 -0.49 12.40 23.56
CA PHE A 29 -1.91 12.44 23.84
C PHE A 29 -2.25 11.61 25.08
N GLY A 30 -1.71 10.40 25.20
CA GLY A 30 -1.87 9.55 26.38
C GLY A 30 -1.34 10.21 27.65
N TRP A 31 -0.14 10.80 27.58
CA TRP A 31 0.47 11.53 28.71
C TRP A 31 -0.43 12.68 29.19
N THR A 32 -0.85 13.56 28.28
CA THR A 32 -1.71 14.70 28.65
C THR A 32 -3.07 14.26 29.21
N THR A 33 -3.64 13.19 28.67
CA THR A 33 -4.90 12.62 29.17
C THR A 33 -4.75 12.05 30.58
N VAL A 34 -3.64 11.39 30.86
CA VAL A 34 -3.34 10.85 32.21
C VAL A 34 -3.15 11.99 33.21
N GLU A 35 -2.45 13.05 32.86
CA GLU A 35 -2.24 14.20 33.73
C GLU A 35 -3.54 14.97 34.05
N GLN A 36 -4.40 15.15 33.02
CA GLN A 36 -5.63 15.95 33.19
C GLN A 36 -6.78 15.17 33.85
N PHE A 37 -6.95 13.90 33.49
CA PHE A 37 -8.13 13.11 33.90
C PHE A 37 -7.79 11.95 34.84
N GLY A 38 -6.51 11.64 35.02
CA GLY A 38 -6.04 10.47 35.78
C GLY A 38 -6.41 9.14 35.11
N LEU A 39 -5.71 8.09 35.48
CA LEU A 39 -6.04 6.70 35.04
C LEU A 39 -6.97 5.97 36.02
N ALA A 40 -7.61 6.68 36.96
CA ALA A 40 -8.40 6.06 38.02
C ALA A 40 -9.67 5.36 37.51
N GLY A 41 -10.24 5.81 36.39
CA GLY A 41 -11.45 5.25 35.82
C GLY A 41 -11.21 3.99 34.98
N HIS A 42 -11.95 2.90 35.22
CA HIS A 42 -11.89 1.69 34.39
C HIS A 42 -12.17 1.99 32.90
N GLY A 43 -13.09 2.93 32.61
CA GLY A 43 -13.41 3.32 31.24
C GLY A 43 -12.24 3.94 30.50
N VAL A 44 -11.45 4.78 31.14
CA VAL A 44 -10.26 5.43 30.53
C VAL A 44 -9.20 4.39 30.19
N ARG A 45 -8.98 3.41 31.06
CA ARG A 45 -8.03 2.32 30.81
C ARG A 45 -8.47 1.47 29.62
N ILE A 46 -9.74 1.08 29.57
CA ILE A 46 -10.29 0.31 28.45
C ILE A 46 -10.13 1.10 27.13
N LEU A 47 -10.48 2.37 27.14
CA LEU A 47 -10.32 3.23 25.95
C LEU A 47 -8.86 3.31 25.50
N ALA A 48 -7.92 3.50 26.40
CA ALA A 48 -6.50 3.54 26.10
C ALA A 48 -5.99 2.23 25.47
N VAL A 49 -6.42 1.08 26.01
CA VAL A 49 -6.08 -0.24 25.46
C VAL A 49 -6.67 -0.42 24.05
N VAL A 50 -7.92 -0.01 23.84
CA VAL A 50 -8.57 -0.09 22.52
C VAL A 50 -7.83 0.77 21.51
N ILE A 51 -7.50 2.00 21.85
CA ILE A 51 -6.74 2.93 20.96
C ILE A 51 -5.37 2.32 20.63
N ALA A 52 -4.64 1.81 21.63
CA ALA A 52 -3.36 1.17 21.42
C ALA A 52 -3.47 -0.07 20.51
N ALA A 53 -4.49 -0.89 20.70
CA ALA A 53 -4.73 -2.07 19.88
C ALA A 53 -5.04 -1.69 18.41
N VAL A 54 -5.92 -0.69 18.20
CA VAL A 54 -6.25 -0.18 16.86
C VAL A 54 -5.00 0.38 16.18
N TRP A 55 -4.16 1.10 16.94
CA TRP A 55 -2.91 1.64 16.40
C TRP A 55 -1.92 0.55 15.99
N VAL A 56 -1.70 -0.47 16.84
CA VAL A 56 -0.82 -1.59 16.54
C VAL A 56 -1.29 -2.34 15.28
N VAL A 57 -2.59 -2.63 15.20
CA VAL A 57 -3.18 -3.30 14.03
C VAL A 57 -3.07 -2.41 12.78
N GLY A 58 -3.35 -1.10 12.91
CA GLY A 58 -3.21 -0.14 11.82
C GLY A 58 -1.78 -0.03 11.30
N GLY A 59 -0.80 0.11 12.20
CA GLY A 59 0.61 0.14 11.86
C GLY A 59 1.09 -1.13 11.16
N TRP A 60 0.67 -2.29 11.68
CA TRP A 60 0.94 -3.57 11.03
C TRP A 60 0.36 -3.62 9.60
N ARG A 61 -0.90 -3.19 9.43
CA ARG A 61 -1.55 -3.14 8.11
C ARG A 61 -0.85 -2.19 7.15
N ILE A 62 -0.39 -1.04 7.62
CA ILE A 62 0.39 -0.08 6.81
C ILE A 62 1.69 -0.73 6.30
N LEU A 63 2.38 -1.51 7.13
CA LEU A 63 3.60 -2.23 6.72
C LEU A 63 3.32 -3.31 5.68
N GLU A 64 2.19 -4.00 5.81
CA GLU A 64 1.77 -5.05 4.86
C GLU A 64 1.19 -4.51 3.54
N MET A 65 0.78 -3.24 3.48
CA MET A 65 0.26 -2.65 2.23
C MET A 65 1.29 -2.76 1.11
N GLY A 66 0.81 -3.13 -0.08
CA GLY A 66 1.66 -3.17 -1.26
C GLY A 66 1.17 -4.14 -2.32
N VAL A 67 2.00 -4.29 -3.33
CA VAL A 67 1.77 -5.22 -4.44
C VAL A 67 2.67 -6.42 -4.24
N TYR A 68 2.06 -7.59 -4.32
CA TYR A 68 2.70 -8.90 -4.20
C TYR A 68 2.52 -9.64 -5.51
N VAL A 69 3.58 -10.25 -5.97
CA VAL A 69 3.62 -10.99 -7.24
C VAL A 69 3.79 -12.47 -6.94
N GLY A 70 2.94 -13.28 -7.52
CA GLY A 70 2.99 -14.73 -7.45
C GLY A 70 3.09 -15.37 -8.83
N PRO A 71 3.23 -16.69 -8.89
CA PRO A 71 3.29 -17.43 -10.15
C PRO A 71 2.00 -17.27 -10.96
N ASP A 72 0.85 -17.29 -10.29
CA ASP A 72 -0.47 -17.29 -10.94
C ASP A 72 -1.08 -15.89 -11.11
N GLY A 73 -0.50 -14.84 -10.51
CA GLY A 73 -1.10 -13.52 -10.55
C GLY A 73 -0.47 -12.49 -9.67
N LEU A 74 -1.25 -11.47 -9.43
CA LEU A 74 -0.91 -10.28 -8.67
C LEU A 74 -1.89 -10.10 -7.50
N ARG A 75 -1.37 -9.77 -6.32
CA ARG A 75 -2.16 -9.42 -5.14
C ARG A 75 -1.86 -8.00 -4.70
N ILE A 76 -2.87 -7.17 -4.67
CA ILE A 76 -2.80 -5.80 -4.14
C ILE A 76 -3.35 -5.84 -2.72
N ARG A 77 -2.50 -5.53 -1.73
CA ARG A 77 -2.91 -5.37 -0.33
C ARG A 77 -3.04 -3.88 -0.02
N GLY A 78 -4.27 -3.40 0.06
CA GLY A 78 -4.59 -2.08 0.58
C GLY A 78 -4.78 -2.11 2.10
N LEU A 79 -5.07 -0.94 2.68
CA LEU A 79 -5.28 -0.81 4.14
C LEU A 79 -6.44 -1.68 4.63
N LEU A 80 -7.59 -1.61 3.97
CA LEU A 80 -8.82 -2.31 4.38
C LEU A 80 -9.17 -3.50 3.49
N ARG A 81 -8.73 -3.51 2.25
CA ARG A 81 -9.11 -4.51 1.26
C ARG A 81 -7.90 -5.07 0.55
N SER A 82 -7.93 -6.37 0.28
CA SER A 82 -6.96 -7.04 -0.58
C SER A 82 -7.68 -7.55 -1.83
N ARG A 83 -7.03 -7.41 -2.98
CA ARG A 83 -7.53 -7.92 -4.26
C ARG A 83 -6.47 -8.80 -4.87
N THR A 84 -6.87 -9.98 -5.33
CA THR A 84 -6.02 -10.88 -6.10
C THR A 84 -6.56 -10.94 -7.52
N MET A 85 -5.68 -10.85 -8.50
CA MET A 85 -6.00 -10.95 -9.93
C MET A 85 -5.07 -11.97 -10.55
N ARG A 86 -5.59 -12.86 -11.37
CA ARG A 86 -4.79 -13.81 -12.13
C ARG A 86 -4.19 -13.13 -13.37
N TRP A 87 -3.01 -13.59 -13.80
CA TRP A 87 -2.37 -13.01 -14.99
C TRP A 87 -3.27 -12.98 -16.23
N PRO A 88 -4.06 -14.04 -16.55
CA PRO A 88 -4.97 -14.03 -17.70
C PRO A 88 -6.12 -13.01 -17.60
N GLU A 89 -6.40 -12.47 -16.41
CA GLU A 89 -7.43 -11.43 -16.24
C GLU A 89 -6.92 -10.02 -16.57
N ILE A 90 -5.60 -9.87 -16.62
CA ILE A 90 -4.92 -8.59 -16.82
C ILE A 90 -4.69 -8.38 -18.32
N ALA A 91 -5.29 -7.35 -18.89
CA ALA A 91 -5.05 -6.95 -20.26
C ALA A 91 -3.75 -6.14 -20.39
N HIS A 92 -3.59 -5.12 -19.54
CA HIS A 92 -2.44 -4.24 -19.61
C HIS A 92 -1.99 -3.75 -18.24
N VAL A 93 -0.67 -3.59 -18.07
CA VAL A 93 -0.04 -2.87 -16.95
C VAL A 93 0.48 -1.56 -17.49
N ARG A 94 -0.12 -0.43 -17.07
CA ARG A 94 0.18 0.91 -17.61
C ARG A 94 0.61 1.87 -16.53
N LEU A 95 1.49 2.80 -16.89
CA LEU A 95 1.75 3.99 -16.09
C LEU A 95 0.71 5.05 -16.41
N HIS A 96 0.08 5.57 -15.38
CA HIS A 96 -0.89 6.66 -15.49
C HIS A 96 -0.40 7.87 -14.70
N ARG A 97 -0.45 9.04 -15.34
CA ARG A 97 -0.19 10.31 -14.66
C ARG A 97 -1.49 10.79 -14.03
N HIS A 98 -1.48 10.90 -12.73
CA HIS A 98 -2.65 11.39 -11.99
C HIS A 98 -2.42 12.85 -11.63
N SER A 99 -3.40 13.70 -11.93
CA SER A 99 -3.45 15.08 -11.45
C SER A 99 -4.70 15.24 -10.60
N HIS A 100 -4.55 15.80 -9.41
CA HIS A 100 -5.67 16.20 -8.57
C HIS A 100 -5.95 17.69 -8.72
N LYS A 101 -7.19 18.03 -9.04
CA LYS A 101 -7.65 19.43 -8.99
C LYS A 101 -8.25 19.69 -7.61
N ILE A 102 -7.57 20.50 -6.82
CA ILE A 102 -8.06 20.95 -5.51
C ILE A 102 -8.20 22.46 -5.56
N GLY A 103 -9.45 22.98 -5.45
CA GLY A 103 -9.72 24.42 -5.34
C GLY A 103 -9.19 25.24 -6.53
N GLY A 104 -9.19 24.68 -7.78
CA GLY A 104 -8.68 25.36 -8.96
C GLY A 104 -7.17 25.21 -9.22
N TRP A 105 -6.44 24.58 -8.30
CA TRP A 105 -5.02 24.26 -8.46
C TRP A 105 -4.86 22.83 -8.96
N GLU A 106 -4.07 22.64 -10.02
CA GLU A 106 -3.72 21.33 -10.54
C GLU A 106 -2.44 20.83 -9.86
N LEU A 107 -2.59 19.99 -8.84
CA LEU A 107 -1.48 19.32 -8.18
C LEU A 107 -1.16 18.05 -8.98
N GLN A 108 0.04 18.02 -9.56
CA GLN A 108 0.55 16.79 -10.18
C GLN A 108 0.82 15.75 -9.10
N ALA A 109 -0.10 14.80 -8.95
CA ALA A 109 0.00 13.73 -7.95
C ALA A 109 1.04 12.65 -8.30
N GLY A 110 1.74 12.81 -9.44
CA GLY A 110 2.79 11.88 -9.87
C GLY A 110 2.27 10.74 -10.75
N MET A 111 3.13 9.75 -10.97
CA MET A 111 2.81 8.57 -11.76
C MET A 111 2.38 7.42 -10.85
N THR A 112 1.31 6.72 -11.24
CA THR A 112 0.84 5.49 -10.60
C THR A 112 0.80 4.34 -11.61
N VAL A 113 0.87 3.12 -11.11
CA VAL A 113 0.67 1.93 -11.93
C VAL A 113 -0.80 1.56 -11.92
N LEU A 114 -1.42 1.50 -13.09
CA LEU A 114 -2.78 1.01 -13.30
C LEU A 114 -2.75 -0.36 -13.97
N ILE A 115 -3.63 -1.22 -13.51
CA ILE A 115 -3.91 -2.51 -14.12
C ILE A 115 -5.25 -2.40 -14.84
N GLU A 116 -5.23 -2.64 -16.14
CA GLU A 116 -6.41 -2.74 -16.97
C GLU A 116 -6.78 -4.20 -17.16
N ARG A 117 -8.01 -4.57 -16.86
CA ARG A 117 -8.54 -5.91 -17.05
C ARG A 117 -9.18 -6.04 -18.42
N HIS A 118 -9.35 -7.28 -18.89
CA HIS A 118 -10.01 -7.56 -20.18
C HIS A 118 -11.49 -7.11 -20.22
N ASP A 119 -12.12 -6.94 -19.08
CA ASP A 119 -13.49 -6.38 -18.96
C ASP A 119 -13.54 -4.85 -19.05
N GLY A 120 -12.41 -4.18 -19.32
CA GLY A 120 -12.28 -2.73 -19.37
C GLY A 120 -12.20 -2.05 -18.01
N THR A 121 -12.30 -2.78 -16.91
CA THR A 121 -12.15 -2.19 -15.57
C THR A 121 -10.68 -1.88 -15.28
N THR A 122 -10.44 -0.74 -14.65
CA THR A 122 -9.11 -0.34 -14.20
C THR A 122 -8.97 -0.48 -12.69
N VAL A 123 -7.86 -1.05 -12.26
CA VAL A 123 -7.53 -1.21 -10.84
C VAL A 123 -6.26 -0.42 -10.55
N ASN A 124 -6.36 0.51 -9.60
CA ASN A 124 -5.18 1.21 -9.09
C ASN A 124 -4.40 0.29 -8.16
N THR A 125 -3.08 0.16 -8.40
CA THR A 125 -2.20 -0.63 -7.55
C THR A 125 -1.77 0.10 -6.29
N GLU A 126 -2.09 1.39 -6.19
CA GLU A 126 -1.60 2.30 -5.13
C GLU A 126 -0.07 2.45 -5.08
N LEU A 127 0.62 2.00 -6.13
CA LEU A 127 2.03 2.28 -6.32
C LEU A 127 2.19 3.69 -6.91
N TRP A 128 2.58 4.64 -6.07
CA TRP A 128 2.77 6.03 -6.47
C TRP A 128 4.26 6.36 -6.52
N ALA A 129 4.74 6.87 -7.64
CA ALA A 129 6.14 7.25 -7.79
C ALA A 129 6.59 8.31 -6.77
N GLN A 130 5.67 9.19 -6.36
CA GLN A 130 5.90 10.20 -5.32
C GLN A 130 5.32 9.78 -3.95
N GLY A 131 4.89 8.53 -3.81
CA GLY A 131 4.38 7.99 -2.56
C GLY A 131 5.49 7.76 -1.53
N ILE A 132 5.07 7.50 -0.30
CA ILE A 132 5.96 7.31 0.87
C ILE A 132 6.99 6.20 0.70
N ASP A 133 6.76 5.24 -0.22
CA ASP A 133 7.68 4.15 -0.50
C ASP A 133 8.75 4.52 -1.54
N PHE A 134 8.42 5.41 -2.48
CA PHE A 134 9.22 5.62 -3.69
C PHE A 134 9.74 7.05 -3.86
N HIS A 135 9.25 8.01 -3.07
CA HIS A 135 9.64 9.42 -3.17
C HIS A 135 11.17 9.60 -3.16
N SER A 136 11.87 8.91 -2.26
CA SER A 136 13.33 8.92 -2.16
C SER A 136 14.02 7.88 -3.04
N ARG A 137 13.27 7.02 -3.75
CA ARG A 137 13.78 5.86 -4.48
C ARG A 137 13.09 5.68 -5.85
N PRO A 138 13.20 6.67 -6.75
CA PRO A 138 12.49 6.63 -8.04
C PRO A 138 12.95 5.48 -8.95
N GLN A 139 14.18 4.97 -8.76
CA GLN A 139 14.67 3.80 -9.49
C GLN A 139 13.89 2.53 -9.10
N VAL A 140 13.68 2.33 -7.78
CA VAL A 140 12.93 1.17 -7.28
C VAL A 140 11.52 1.13 -7.85
N PHE A 141 10.85 2.29 -7.99
CA PHE A 141 9.54 2.37 -8.64
C PHE A 141 9.59 1.88 -10.10
N ARG A 142 10.61 2.29 -10.85
CA ARG A 142 10.78 1.86 -12.25
C ARG A 142 11.07 0.37 -12.37
N ASP A 143 11.88 -0.16 -11.47
CA ASP A 143 12.23 -1.58 -11.46
C ASP A 143 11.02 -2.44 -11.10
N VAL A 144 10.21 -2.04 -10.11
CA VAL A 144 8.93 -2.69 -9.77
C VAL A 144 7.99 -2.69 -10.97
N TYR A 145 7.82 -1.55 -11.64
CA TYR A 145 6.98 -1.47 -12.84
C TYR A 145 7.47 -2.40 -13.96
N ARG A 146 8.79 -2.44 -14.19
CA ARG A 146 9.41 -3.33 -15.18
C ARG A 146 9.15 -4.79 -14.83
N GLU A 147 9.39 -5.19 -13.59
CA GLU A 147 9.14 -6.56 -13.12
C GLU A 147 7.68 -6.98 -13.30
N LEU A 148 6.72 -6.12 -12.94
CA LEU A 148 5.30 -6.41 -13.14
C LEU A 148 4.97 -6.65 -14.62
N ARG A 149 5.53 -5.84 -15.50
CA ARG A 149 5.31 -5.95 -16.95
C ARG A 149 5.96 -7.21 -17.52
N GLU A 150 7.18 -7.53 -17.12
CA GLU A 150 7.90 -8.72 -17.58
C GLU A 150 7.20 -10.00 -17.15
N ARG A 151 6.75 -10.09 -15.90
CA ARG A 151 5.99 -11.25 -15.40
C ARG A 151 4.66 -11.42 -16.11
N HIS A 152 3.95 -10.33 -16.35
CA HIS A 152 2.71 -10.38 -17.13
C HIS A 152 2.97 -10.88 -18.56
N GLN A 153 4.00 -10.37 -19.24
CA GLN A 153 4.36 -10.83 -20.58
C GLN A 153 4.76 -12.31 -20.62
N ALA A 154 5.55 -12.76 -19.63
CA ALA A 154 5.95 -14.15 -19.52
C ALA A 154 4.74 -15.09 -19.30
N ALA A 155 3.80 -14.68 -18.44
CA ALA A 155 2.57 -15.43 -18.19
C ALA A 155 1.68 -15.54 -19.46
N MET A 156 1.55 -14.44 -20.22
CA MET A 156 0.82 -14.47 -21.50
C MET A 156 1.49 -15.37 -22.52
N ALA A 157 2.82 -15.36 -22.62
CA ALA A 157 3.56 -16.22 -23.54
C ALA A 157 3.43 -17.70 -23.19
N SER A 158 3.32 -18.05 -21.91
CA SER A 158 3.10 -19.44 -21.48
C SER A 158 1.70 -19.94 -21.82
N THR A 159 0.69 -19.08 -21.69
CA THR A 159 -0.72 -19.41 -22.02
C THR A 159 -0.93 -19.67 -23.51
N LEU A 160 -0.15 -19.04 -24.39
CA LEU A 160 -0.24 -19.26 -25.83
C LEU A 160 0.45 -20.54 -26.33
N ARG A 161 1.19 -21.23 -25.47
CA ARG A 161 1.91 -22.48 -25.80
C ARG A 161 1.17 -23.76 -25.39
N THR A 162 0.13 -23.62 -24.61
CA THR A 162 -0.76 -24.72 -24.18
C THR A 162 -2.00 -24.78 -25.06
#